data_b3cd41f4d09bf619b5f8b585cbc3ce3c
#
_entry.id   b3cd41f4d09bf619b5f8b585cbc3ce3c
#
_cell.length_a   1.000
_cell.length_b   1.000
_cell.length_c   1.000
_cell.angle_alpha   90.00
_cell.angle_beta   90.00
_cell.angle_gamma   90.00
#
_symmetry.space_group_name_H-M   'P 1'
#
loop_
_entity.id
_entity.type
_entity.pdbx_description
1 polymer ?
#
loop_
_entity_poly.entity_id
_entity_poly.type
_entity_poly.pdbx_seq_one_letter_code
_entity_poly.pdbx_strand_id
1 'polypeptide(L)'
;VEQSESAPGLVTRSPGLGGGLAVRMRDVVCRHGGLEAVSGVGLDAAPGERIALTGTNGSGKTTMLRAVVGLHRQVTGEITVGGRGCRTAAEWAWRRKACAWIPQRPAAGRFPLLARELLASGGDFGGALAAAERLGVGGLLERPLDSLSGGQLQRMHLARAVGCVTAGAGVVLADEPTAALDFAGQEEAAAVLTGLPVTLLVVTHDRAMAGRCDRVLEMAAGRLREVS
;
A
#
# COMPACT_ATOMS: atom_id res chain seq x y z
N VAL A 1 -16.39 46.69 13.29
CA VAL A 1 -16.96 45.39 12.97
C VAL A 1 -15.79 44.53 12.48
N GLU A 2 -15.12 43.84 13.42
CA GLU A 2 -14.10 42.87 13.15
C GLU A 2 -14.74 41.53 12.78
N GLN A 3 -14.46 41.05 11.58
CA GLN A 3 -14.81 39.69 11.18
C GLN A 3 -13.69 38.75 11.60
N SER A 4 -13.98 37.94 12.61
CA SER A 4 -13.17 36.82 13.07
C SER A 4 -13.21 35.70 12.03
N GLU A 5 -12.11 35.49 11.32
CA GLU A 5 -11.88 34.29 10.52
C GLU A 5 -11.64 33.09 11.43
N SER A 6 -12.59 32.17 11.41
CA SER A 6 -12.49 30.89 12.09
C SER A 6 -11.52 29.98 11.32
N ALA A 7 -10.42 29.60 11.95
CA ALA A 7 -9.53 28.57 11.47
C ALA A 7 -10.26 27.23 11.32
N PRO A 8 -9.96 26.42 10.27
CA PRO A 8 -10.60 25.12 10.10
C PRO A 8 -10.20 24.17 11.23
N GLY A 9 -11.22 23.68 11.93
CA GLY A 9 -11.11 22.84 13.11
C GLY A 9 -10.30 21.57 12.87
N LEU A 10 -9.39 21.30 13.80
CA LEU A 10 -8.78 19.97 13.98
C LEU A 10 -9.91 18.95 14.17
N VAL A 11 -10.05 18.05 13.19
CA VAL A 11 -10.90 16.86 13.34
C VAL A 11 -10.21 15.96 14.36
N THR A 12 -10.64 16.02 15.61
CA THR A 12 -10.27 15.07 16.66
C THR A 12 -10.78 13.68 16.25
N ARG A 13 -9.85 12.77 15.93
CA ARG A 13 -10.13 11.37 15.60
C ARG A 13 -10.74 10.67 16.82
N SER A 14 -12.00 10.26 16.73
CA SER A 14 -12.60 9.29 17.64
C SER A 14 -11.93 7.92 17.43
N PRO A 15 -11.58 7.16 18.48
CA PRO A 15 -11.07 5.80 18.36
C PRO A 15 -12.25 4.86 18.10
N GLY A 16 -12.54 4.61 16.79
CA GLY A 16 -13.61 3.69 16.41
C GLY A 16 -13.44 3.19 14.99
N LEU A 17 -13.12 1.90 14.83
CA LEU A 17 -13.15 1.08 13.62
C LEU A 17 -12.29 1.62 12.45
N GLY A 18 -11.03 1.15 12.34
CA GLY A 18 -10.15 1.41 11.21
C GLY A 18 -8.90 2.22 11.56
N GLY A 19 -8.33 2.03 12.74
CA GLY A 19 -6.99 2.53 13.05
C GLY A 19 -5.94 1.69 12.35
N GLY A 20 -4.84 2.31 11.85
CA GLY A 20 -3.71 1.61 11.27
C GLY A 20 -3.16 0.52 12.20
N LEU A 21 -2.54 -0.50 11.63
CA LEU A 21 -1.85 -1.56 12.37
C LEU A 21 -0.35 -1.32 12.35
N ALA A 22 0.33 -1.48 13.48
CA ALA A 22 1.78 -1.43 13.53
C ALA A 22 2.39 -2.51 12.62
N VAL A 23 3.47 -2.16 11.91
CA VAL A 23 4.29 -3.11 11.16
C VAL A 23 5.69 -3.12 11.79
N ARG A 24 6.14 -4.30 12.25
CA ARG A 24 7.48 -4.44 12.83
C ARG A 24 8.27 -5.51 12.10
N MET A 25 9.53 -5.21 11.86
CA MET A 25 10.52 -6.11 11.27
C MET A 25 11.75 -6.14 12.18
N ARG A 26 12.28 -7.34 12.42
CA ARG A 26 13.49 -7.57 13.24
C ARG A 26 14.39 -8.54 12.49
N ASP A 27 15.58 -8.07 12.17
CA ASP A 27 16.65 -8.84 11.50
C ASP A 27 16.14 -9.59 10.26
N VAL A 28 15.28 -8.93 9.47
CA VAL A 28 14.64 -9.57 8.32
C VAL A 28 15.61 -9.70 7.16
N VAL A 29 15.78 -10.95 6.70
CA VAL A 29 16.55 -11.29 5.50
C VAL A 29 15.63 -11.96 4.48
N CYS A 30 15.68 -11.48 3.23
CA CYS A 30 14.94 -12.08 2.13
C CYS A 30 15.90 -12.51 1.03
N ARG A 31 15.76 -13.76 0.54
CA ARG A 31 16.62 -14.34 -0.49
C ARG A 31 15.86 -14.67 -1.77
N HIS A 32 16.54 -14.47 -2.90
CA HIS A 32 16.14 -15.00 -4.21
C HIS A 32 17.24 -15.98 -4.66
N GLY A 33 16.96 -17.29 -4.61
CA GLY A 33 18.01 -18.30 -4.79
C GLY A 33 19.07 -18.15 -3.70
N GLY A 34 20.32 -17.92 -4.06
CA GLY A 34 21.43 -17.69 -3.11
C GLY A 34 21.70 -16.23 -2.75
N LEU A 35 21.03 -15.28 -3.40
CA LEU A 35 21.33 -13.84 -3.23
C LEU A 35 20.39 -13.19 -2.20
N GLU A 36 20.96 -12.43 -1.29
CA GLU A 36 20.20 -11.61 -0.34
C GLU A 36 19.73 -10.33 -1.01
N ALA A 37 18.40 -10.20 -1.15
CA ALA A 37 17.75 -8.99 -1.64
C ALA A 37 17.42 -8.02 -0.50
N VAL A 38 17.25 -8.53 0.72
CA VAL A 38 17.05 -7.78 1.98
C VAL A 38 17.98 -8.39 3.01
N SER A 39 18.79 -7.58 3.70
CA SER A 39 19.87 -8.02 4.58
C SER A 39 19.73 -7.40 5.97
N GLY A 40 19.16 -8.14 6.92
CA GLY A 40 19.07 -7.76 8.33
C GLY A 40 18.27 -6.47 8.57
N VAL A 41 17.14 -6.30 7.86
CA VAL A 41 16.34 -5.08 7.98
C VAL A 41 15.55 -5.07 9.28
N GLY A 42 15.66 -3.94 10.02
CA GLY A 42 14.77 -3.54 11.10
C GLY A 42 13.86 -2.40 10.65
N LEU A 43 12.58 -2.47 10.99
CA LEU A 43 11.58 -1.42 10.76
C LEU A 43 10.56 -1.43 11.89
N ASP A 44 10.25 -0.25 12.41
CA ASP A 44 9.10 -0.01 13.27
C ASP A 44 8.23 1.06 12.62
N ALA A 45 7.04 0.68 12.15
CA ALA A 45 6.01 1.59 11.69
C ALA A 45 4.87 1.60 12.70
N ALA A 46 4.58 2.78 13.25
CA ALA A 46 3.49 2.99 14.20
C ALA A 46 2.12 2.86 13.50
N PRO A 47 1.04 2.57 14.25
CA PRO A 47 -0.31 2.57 13.70
C PRO A 47 -0.67 3.92 13.07
N GLY A 48 -1.05 3.91 11.78
CA GLY A 48 -1.41 5.11 11.03
C GLY A 48 -0.22 5.92 10.49
N GLU A 49 1.01 5.48 10.71
CA GLU A 49 2.20 6.12 10.16
C GLU A 49 2.33 5.86 8.66
N ARG A 50 2.77 6.88 7.92
CA ARG A 50 3.03 6.83 6.48
C ARG A 50 4.53 6.87 6.24
N ILE A 51 5.08 5.83 5.65
CA ILE A 51 6.50 5.70 5.39
C ILE A 51 6.74 5.55 3.89
N ALA A 52 7.53 6.46 3.32
CA ALA A 52 8.04 6.33 1.96
C ALA A 52 9.35 5.54 1.95
N LEU A 53 9.45 4.59 1.03
CA LEU A 53 10.63 3.79 0.76
C LEU A 53 11.23 4.22 -0.57
N THR A 54 12.42 4.80 -0.53
CA THR A 54 13.18 5.25 -1.68
C THR A 54 14.40 4.37 -1.94
N GLY A 55 15.14 4.61 -3.00
CA GLY A 55 16.37 3.87 -3.33
C GLY A 55 16.36 3.33 -4.75
N THR A 56 17.53 2.92 -5.24
CA THR A 56 17.73 2.46 -6.63
C THR A 56 16.95 1.19 -6.96
N ASN A 57 16.76 0.94 -8.26
CA ASN A 57 16.18 -0.31 -8.72
C ASN A 57 17.05 -1.51 -8.29
N GLY A 58 16.40 -2.60 -7.86
CA GLY A 58 17.11 -3.78 -7.35
C GLY A 58 17.59 -3.67 -5.89
N SER A 59 17.36 -2.55 -5.19
CA SER A 59 17.80 -2.39 -3.78
C SER A 59 17.04 -3.26 -2.77
N GLY A 60 15.91 -3.91 -3.15
CA GLY A 60 15.14 -4.82 -2.30
C GLY A 60 13.77 -4.31 -1.84
N LYS A 61 13.36 -3.08 -2.18
CA LYS A 61 12.10 -2.44 -1.73
C LYS A 61 10.85 -3.31 -1.97
N THR A 62 10.62 -3.71 -3.23
CA THR A 62 9.51 -4.61 -3.60
C THR A 62 9.56 -5.94 -2.85
N THR A 63 10.76 -6.52 -2.68
CA THR A 63 10.96 -7.77 -1.95
C THR A 63 10.57 -7.61 -0.49
N MET A 64 10.96 -6.50 0.14
CA MET A 64 10.59 -6.18 1.52
C MET A 64 9.08 -6.05 1.68
N LEU A 65 8.39 -5.27 0.82
CA LEU A 65 6.92 -5.15 0.89
C LEU A 65 6.24 -6.52 0.69
N ARG A 66 6.72 -7.33 -0.27
CA ARG A 66 6.21 -8.69 -0.49
C ARG A 66 6.42 -9.61 0.71
N ALA A 67 7.52 -9.46 1.44
CA ALA A 67 7.76 -10.21 2.68
C ALA A 67 6.73 -9.82 3.75
N VAL A 68 6.41 -8.54 3.91
CA VAL A 68 5.39 -8.08 4.88
C VAL A 68 4.04 -8.71 4.62
N VAL A 69 3.57 -8.75 3.37
CA VAL A 69 2.25 -9.34 3.03
C VAL A 69 2.27 -10.86 2.89
N GLY A 70 3.46 -11.50 2.93
CA GLY A 70 3.61 -12.95 2.80
C GLY A 70 3.61 -13.48 1.36
N LEU A 71 3.99 -12.65 0.39
CA LEU A 71 4.16 -13.03 -1.01
C LEU A 71 5.60 -13.45 -1.34
N HIS A 72 6.55 -13.29 -0.41
CA HIS A 72 7.92 -13.76 -0.54
C HIS A 72 8.14 -15.00 0.35
N ARG A 73 8.75 -16.06 -0.21
CA ARG A 73 8.84 -17.37 0.48
C ARG A 73 10.11 -17.55 1.31
N GLN A 74 11.24 -17.00 0.85
CA GLN A 74 12.55 -17.18 1.50
C GLN A 74 12.82 -16.01 2.43
N VAL A 75 12.17 -16.02 3.58
CA VAL A 75 12.26 -14.96 4.61
C VAL A 75 12.74 -15.58 5.91
N THR A 76 13.72 -14.94 6.56
CA THR A 76 14.14 -15.20 7.94
C THR A 76 14.03 -13.92 8.76
N GLY A 77 14.18 -14.01 10.07
CA GLY A 77 13.87 -12.89 10.98
C GLY A 77 12.40 -12.88 11.36
N GLU A 78 11.95 -11.79 11.96
CA GLU A 78 10.59 -11.67 12.46
C GLU A 78 9.85 -10.52 11.77
N ILE A 79 8.62 -10.77 11.30
CA ILE A 79 7.69 -9.76 10.77
C ILE A 79 6.36 -9.88 11.49
N THR A 80 5.93 -8.80 12.16
CA THR A 80 4.61 -8.72 12.77
C THR A 80 3.78 -7.57 12.17
N VAL A 81 2.47 -7.80 12.06
CA VAL A 81 1.47 -6.79 11.70
C VAL A 81 0.40 -6.80 12.78
N GLY A 82 0.11 -5.64 13.39
CA GLY A 82 -0.79 -5.56 14.53
C GLY A 82 -0.35 -6.45 15.70
N GLY A 83 0.96 -6.63 15.88
CA GLY A 83 1.53 -7.51 16.91
C GLY A 83 1.46 -9.01 16.59
N ARG A 84 0.94 -9.42 15.43
CA ARG A 84 0.78 -10.84 15.04
C ARG A 84 1.85 -11.27 14.05
N GLY A 85 2.61 -12.30 14.38
CA GLY A 85 3.43 -13.07 13.44
C GLY A 85 2.56 -14.03 12.61
N CYS A 86 3.19 -14.79 11.68
CA CYS A 86 2.48 -15.78 10.89
C CYS A 86 3.26 -17.09 10.85
N ARG A 87 2.64 -18.17 11.34
CA ARG A 87 3.18 -19.55 11.34
C ARG A 87 2.20 -20.53 10.70
N THR A 88 0.90 -20.26 10.82
CA THR A 88 -0.19 -21.12 10.34
C THR A 88 -0.86 -20.53 9.09
N ALA A 89 -1.58 -21.38 8.34
CA ALA A 89 -2.37 -20.95 7.19
C ALA A 89 -3.44 -19.90 7.55
N ALA A 90 -4.04 -20.03 8.74
CA ALA A 90 -5.06 -19.09 9.24
C ALA A 90 -4.48 -17.71 9.53
N GLU A 91 -3.27 -17.64 10.13
CA GLU A 91 -2.56 -16.39 10.37
C GLU A 91 -2.15 -15.70 9.06
N TRP A 92 -1.69 -16.47 8.07
CA TRP A 92 -1.41 -15.94 6.73
C TRP A 92 -2.67 -15.47 6.02
N ALA A 93 -3.81 -16.15 6.17
CA ALA A 93 -5.09 -15.70 5.62
C ALA A 93 -5.54 -14.38 6.26
N TRP A 94 -5.37 -14.25 7.59
CA TRP A 94 -5.62 -13.00 8.30
C TRP A 94 -4.68 -11.88 7.82
N ARG A 95 -3.37 -12.14 7.70
CA ARG A 95 -2.38 -11.17 7.24
C ARG A 95 -2.73 -10.59 5.86
N ARG A 96 -3.17 -11.45 4.93
CA ARG A 96 -3.59 -11.02 3.58
C ARG A 96 -4.87 -10.16 3.59
N LYS A 97 -5.72 -10.29 4.59
CA LYS A 97 -6.88 -9.41 4.80
C LYS A 97 -6.50 -8.12 5.52
N ALA A 98 -5.55 -8.19 6.45
CA ALA A 98 -5.08 -7.05 7.21
C ALA A 98 -4.22 -6.08 6.38
N CYS A 99 -3.67 -6.53 5.24
CA CYS A 99 -2.78 -5.76 4.37
C CYS A 99 -3.38 -5.64 2.96
N ALA A 100 -3.72 -4.43 2.52
CA ALA A 100 -4.00 -4.14 1.12
C ALA A 100 -2.68 -4.04 0.34
N TRP A 101 -2.58 -4.73 -0.80
CA TRP A 101 -1.39 -4.73 -1.66
C TRP A 101 -1.67 -4.05 -2.99
N ILE A 102 -0.86 -3.05 -3.36
CA ILE A 102 -0.87 -2.38 -4.68
C ILE A 102 0.45 -2.71 -5.37
N PRO A 103 0.45 -3.53 -6.44
CA PRO A 103 1.67 -3.93 -7.13
C PRO A 103 2.17 -2.84 -8.08
N GLN A 104 3.50 -2.79 -8.31
CA GLN A 104 4.15 -1.88 -9.26
C GLN A 104 3.65 -2.08 -10.71
N ARG A 105 3.48 -3.34 -11.11
CA ARG A 105 2.95 -3.71 -12.42
C ARG A 105 1.78 -4.65 -12.19
N PRO A 106 0.57 -4.11 -12.18
CA PRO A 106 -0.60 -4.95 -12.12
C PRO A 106 -0.62 -5.88 -13.33
N ALA A 107 -0.67 -7.19 -13.09
CA ALA A 107 -0.84 -8.16 -14.14
C ALA A 107 -2.32 -8.50 -14.29
N ALA A 108 -2.85 -8.44 -15.49
CA ALA A 108 -4.24 -8.84 -15.77
C ALA A 108 -4.48 -10.35 -15.57
N GLY A 109 -3.39 -11.13 -15.43
CA GLY A 109 -3.48 -12.58 -15.28
C GLY A 109 -3.72 -13.30 -16.61
N ARG A 110 -3.82 -14.64 -16.53
CA ARG A 110 -4.12 -15.48 -17.71
C ARG A 110 -5.61 -15.70 -17.92
N PHE A 111 -6.45 -15.35 -16.94
CA PHE A 111 -7.89 -15.45 -17.02
C PHE A 111 -8.47 -14.07 -17.31
N PRO A 112 -9.52 -13.96 -18.13
CA PRO A 112 -10.18 -12.70 -18.43
C PRO A 112 -11.03 -12.24 -17.23
N LEU A 113 -10.35 -11.74 -16.18
CA LEU A 113 -11.01 -11.13 -15.04
C LEU A 113 -11.59 -9.77 -15.44
N LEU A 114 -12.82 -9.51 -15.04
CA LEU A 114 -13.46 -8.21 -15.22
C LEU A 114 -13.01 -7.24 -14.12
N ALA A 115 -13.06 -5.94 -14.42
CA ALA A 115 -12.69 -4.92 -13.44
C ALA A 115 -13.53 -4.98 -12.16
N ARG A 116 -14.83 -5.29 -12.26
CA ARG A 116 -15.71 -5.52 -11.10
C ARG A 116 -15.23 -6.66 -10.18
N GLU A 117 -14.66 -7.71 -10.74
CA GLU A 117 -14.17 -8.87 -9.96
C GLU A 117 -12.91 -8.50 -9.19
N LEU A 118 -12.04 -7.66 -9.79
CA LEU A 118 -10.91 -7.07 -9.10
C LEU A 118 -11.39 -6.23 -7.92
N LEU A 119 -12.36 -5.33 -8.09
CA LEU A 119 -12.90 -4.52 -6.99
C LEU A 119 -13.54 -5.39 -5.90
N ALA A 120 -14.35 -6.39 -6.27
CA ALA A 120 -14.98 -7.32 -5.34
C ALA A 120 -13.96 -8.09 -4.47
N SER A 121 -12.77 -8.35 -5.01
CA SER A 121 -11.69 -9.01 -4.26
C SER A 121 -11.14 -8.16 -3.09
N GLY A 122 -11.49 -6.87 -3.01
CA GLY A 122 -11.14 -5.97 -1.90
C GLY A 122 -11.89 -6.25 -0.59
N GLY A 123 -13.02 -6.98 -0.67
CA GLY A 123 -13.84 -7.32 0.51
C GLY A 123 -15.03 -6.39 0.73
N ASP A 124 -14.89 -5.09 0.46
CA ASP A 124 -16.01 -4.14 0.41
C ASP A 124 -16.13 -3.59 -1.03
N PHE A 125 -17.07 -4.17 -1.79
CA PHE A 125 -17.32 -3.75 -3.17
C PHE A 125 -17.88 -2.33 -3.24
N GLY A 126 -18.75 -1.93 -2.32
CA GLY A 126 -19.35 -0.59 -2.29
C GLY A 126 -18.31 0.51 -2.10
N GLY A 127 -17.42 0.33 -1.14
CA GLY A 127 -16.30 1.25 -0.90
C GLY A 127 -15.32 1.30 -2.07
N ALA A 128 -15.02 0.14 -2.68
CA ALA A 128 -14.17 0.06 -3.86
C ALA A 128 -14.81 0.74 -5.08
N LEU A 129 -16.13 0.56 -5.29
CA LEU A 129 -16.86 1.19 -6.39
C LEU A 129 -16.87 2.71 -6.26
N ALA A 130 -17.21 3.24 -5.09
CA ALA A 130 -17.20 4.67 -4.84
C ALA A 130 -15.80 5.29 -5.08
N ALA A 131 -14.74 4.56 -4.72
CA ALA A 131 -13.37 4.98 -5.03
C ALA A 131 -13.06 4.92 -6.53
N ALA A 132 -13.56 3.90 -7.26
CA ALA A 132 -13.40 3.78 -8.70
C ALA A 132 -14.10 4.91 -9.46
N GLU A 133 -15.28 5.32 -9.01
CA GLU A 133 -16.00 6.47 -9.55
C GLU A 133 -15.22 7.77 -9.37
N ARG A 134 -14.72 8.03 -8.17
CA ARG A 134 -13.87 9.20 -7.87
C ARG A 134 -12.58 9.22 -8.71
N LEU A 135 -11.98 8.07 -8.94
CA LEU A 135 -10.77 7.91 -9.77
C LEU A 135 -11.08 7.87 -11.28
N GLY A 136 -12.32 8.13 -11.72
CA GLY A 136 -12.69 8.21 -13.13
C GLY A 136 -12.67 6.88 -13.88
N VAL A 137 -12.75 5.75 -13.18
CA VAL A 137 -12.74 4.39 -13.79
C VAL A 137 -14.00 3.57 -13.49
N GLY A 138 -15.00 4.14 -12.79
CA GLY A 138 -16.25 3.44 -12.44
C GLY A 138 -17.04 2.93 -13.65
N GLY A 139 -16.97 3.60 -14.81
CA GLY A 139 -17.62 3.14 -16.06
C GLY A 139 -16.97 1.94 -16.75
N LEU A 140 -15.85 1.40 -16.18
CA LEU A 140 -15.07 0.33 -16.81
C LEU A 140 -15.30 -1.06 -16.18
N LEU A 141 -16.29 -1.22 -15.30
CA LEU A 141 -16.50 -2.42 -14.48
C LEU A 141 -16.66 -3.70 -15.28
N GLU A 142 -17.33 -3.64 -16.43
CA GLU A 142 -17.60 -4.79 -17.30
C GLU A 142 -16.46 -5.07 -18.29
N ARG A 143 -15.37 -4.28 -18.23
CA ARG A 143 -14.23 -4.49 -19.12
C ARG A 143 -13.27 -5.53 -18.54
N PRO A 144 -12.70 -6.41 -19.39
CA PRO A 144 -11.59 -7.28 -18.99
C PRO A 144 -10.38 -6.44 -18.56
N LEU A 145 -9.65 -6.87 -17.54
CA LEU A 145 -8.49 -6.15 -17.00
C LEU A 145 -7.37 -5.95 -18.03
N ASP A 146 -7.19 -6.91 -18.94
CA ASP A 146 -6.19 -6.86 -20.01
C ASP A 146 -6.52 -5.84 -21.12
N SER A 147 -7.78 -5.39 -21.19
CA SER A 147 -8.23 -4.33 -22.09
C SER A 147 -8.04 -2.91 -21.54
N LEU A 148 -7.67 -2.78 -20.27
CA LEU A 148 -7.46 -1.50 -19.61
C LEU A 148 -6.07 -0.94 -19.93
N SER A 149 -5.97 0.40 -20.08
CA SER A 149 -4.66 1.06 -20.10
C SER A 149 -3.94 0.88 -18.76
N GLY A 150 -2.61 1.03 -18.76
CA GLY A 150 -1.82 0.94 -17.52
C GLY A 150 -2.33 1.87 -16.40
N GLY A 151 -2.67 3.11 -16.74
CA GLY A 151 -3.23 4.07 -15.79
C GLY A 151 -4.63 3.69 -15.29
N GLN A 152 -5.50 3.17 -16.18
CA GLN A 152 -6.83 2.68 -15.78
C GLN A 152 -6.72 1.49 -14.83
N LEU A 153 -5.85 0.53 -15.15
CA LEU A 153 -5.61 -0.64 -14.31
C LEU A 153 -5.02 -0.24 -12.95
N GLN A 154 -4.10 0.72 -12.93
CA GLN A 154 -3.53 1.26 -11.69
C GLN A 154 -4.60 1.92 -10.82
N ARG A 155 -5.48 2.75 -11.40
CA ARG A 155 -6.61 3.37 -10.70
C ARG A 155 -7.60 2.32 -10.16
N MET A 156 -7.83 1.21 -10.88
CA MET A 156 -8.62 0.08 -10.38
C MET A 156 -7.98 -0.60 -9.16
N HIS A 157 -6.65 -0.77 -9.16
CA HIS A 157 -5.94 -1.31 -7.99
C HIS A 157 -5.96 -0.36 -6.79
N LEU A 158 -5.92 0.95 -7.01
CA LEU A 158 -6.11 1.95 -5.96
C LEU A 158 -7.52 1.85 -5.37
N ALA A 159 -8.55 1.80 -6.23
CA ALA A 159 -9.94 1.65 -5.79
C ALA A 159 -10.16 0.35 -4.99
N ARG A 160 -9.59 -0.76 -5.45
CA ARG A 160 -9.61 -2.03 -4.71
C ARG A 160 -8.95 -1.90 -3.34
N ALA A 161 -7.82 -1.19 -3.23
CA ALA A 161 -7.14 -0.98 -1.95
C ALA A 161 -8.01 -0.17 -0.97
N VAL A 162 -8.76 0.82 -1.46
CA VAL A 162 -9.79 1.50 -0.65
C VAL A 162 -10.82 0.50 -0.15
N GLY A 163 -11.34 -0.39 -1.01
CA GLY A 163 -12.27 -1.45 -0.61
C GLY A 163 -11.69 -2.43 0.42
N CYS A 164 -10.36 -2.72 0.37
CA CYS A 164 -9.71 -3.48 1.41
C CYS A 164 -9.72 -2.73 2.76
N VAL A 165 -9.46 -1.43 2.73
CA VAL A 165 -9.42 -0.59 3.96
C VAL A 165 -10.82 -0.46 4.57
N THR A 166 -11.85 -0.21 3.78
CA THR A 166 -13.23 -0.15 4.26
C THR A 166 -13.73 -1.52 4.76
N ALA A 167 -13.19 -2.63 4.24
CA ALA A 167 -13.40 -3.98 4.74
C ALA A 167 -12.58 -4.32 6.02
N GLY A 168 -11.74 -3.38 6.52
CA GLY A 168 -11.00 -3.54 7.77
C GLY A 168 -9.51 -3.81 7.64
N ALA A 169 -8.90 -3.66 6.45
CA ALA A 169 -7.44 -3.68 6.34
C ALA A 169 -6.84 -2.49 7.07
N GLY A 170 -5.82 -2.73 7.91
CA GLY A 170 -5.14 -1.70 8.70
C GLY A 170 -3.78 -1.29 8.15
N VAL A 171 -3.32 -1.91 7.05
CA VAL A 171 -2.06 -1.58 6.38
C VAL A 171 -2.28 -1.50 4.88
N VAL A 172 -1.71 -0.48 4.23
CA VAL A 172 -1.56 -0.43 2.78
C VAL A 172 -0.08 -0.54 2.44
N LEU A 173 0.23 -1.48 1.56
CA LEU A 173 1.55 -1.69 0.98
C LEU A 173 1.46 -1.34 -0.50
N ALA A 174 2.12 -0.27 -0.93
CA ALA A 174 2.04 0.23 -2.30
C ALA A 174 3.42 0.26 -2.96
N ASP A 175 3.55 -0.40 -4.08
CA ASP A 175 4.80 -0.47 -4.85
C ASP A 175 4.65 0.38 -6.12
N GLU A 176 5.26 1.57 -6.14
CA GLU A 176 5.21 2.57 -7.23
C GLU A 176 3.77 2.88 -7.71
N PRO A 177 2.85 3.25 -6.79
CA PRO A 177 1.42 3.35 -7.11
C PRO A 177 1.06 4.45 -8.11
N THR A 178 1.99 5.37 -8.39
CA THR A 178 1.78 6.54 -9.28
C THR A 178 2.47 6.41 -10.64
N ALA A 179 3.35 5.39 -10.84
CA ALA A 179 4.25 5.32 -11.98
C ALA A 179 3.58 5.26 -13.38
N ALA A 180 2.34 4.74 -13.46
CA ALA A 180 1.59 4.62 -14.72
C ALA A 180 0.59 5.79 -14.95
N LEU A 181 0.60 6.79 -14.09
CA LEU A 181 -0.36 7.90 -14.09
C LEU A 181 0.27 9.18 -14.64
N ASP A 182 -0.55 10.02 -15.27
CA ASP A 182 -0.20 11.39 -15.58
C ASP A 182 -0.10 12.25 -14.30
N PHE A 183 0.39 13.47 -14.43
CA PHE A 183 0.63 14.34 -13.27
C PHE A 183 -0.61 14.54 -12.39
N ALA A 184 -1.77 14.81 -12.99
CA ALA A 184 -3.02 14.97 -12.24
C ALA A 184 -3.42 13.68 -11.52
N GLY A 185 -3.28 12.52 -12.19
CA GLY A 185 -3.54 11.21 -11.61
C GLY A 185 -2.57 10.84 -10.50
N GLN A 186 -1.29 11.26 -10.57
CA GLN A 186 -0.31 11.08 -9.51
C GLN A 186 -0.72 11.81 -8.23
N GLU A 187 -1.12 13.09 -8.36
CA GLU A 187 -1.60 13.91 -7.24
C GLU A 187 -2.87 13.31 -6.61
N GLU A 188 -3.82 12.87 -7.44
CA GLU A 188 -5.04 12.23 -6.98
C GLU A 188 -4.76 10.92 -6.23
N ALA A 189 -3.92 10.04 -6.79
CA ALA A 189 -3.52 8.78 -6.17
C ALA A 189 -2.79 9.01 -4.83
N ALA A 190 -1.89 9.99 -4.79
CA ALA A 190 -1.19 10.37 -3.56
C ALA A 190 -2.18 10.87 -2.50
N ALA A 191 -3.13 11.74 -2.87
CA ALA A 191 -4.16 12.22 -1.95
C ALA A 191 -5.06 11.10 -1.42
N VAL A 192 -5.47 10.16 -2.29
CA VAL A 192 -6.24 8.98 -1.87
C VAL A 192 -5.46 8.15 -0.86
N LEU A 193 -4.22 7.76 -1.18
CA LEU A 193 -3.41 6.89 -0.32
C LEU A 193 -3.09 7.52 1.02
N THR A 194 -2.67 8.79 1.04
CA THR A 194 -2.30 9.48 2.28
C THR A 194 -3.50 9.92 3.11
N GLY A 195 -4.70 9.95 2.51
CA GLY A 195 -5.96 10.22 3.21
C GLY A 195 -6.56 8.99 3.92
N LEU A 196 -6.07 7.77 3.65
CA LEU A 196 -6.56 6.56 4.30
C LEU A 196 -6.17 6.52 5.80
N PRO A 197 -7.08 6.11 6.71
CA PRO A 197 -6.82 6.07 8.14
C PRO A 197 -6.07 4.79 8.55
N VAL A 198 -5.00 4.44 7.84
CA VAL A 198 -4.25 3.18 7.99
C VAL A 198 -2.74 3.43 7.94
N THR A 199 -1.95 2.45 8.34
CA THR A 199 -0.49 2.48 8.15
C THR A 199 -0.17 2.31 6.67
N LEU A 200 0.67 3.19 6.12
CA LEU A 200 1.08 3.16 4.71
C LEU A 200 2.58 2.93 4.59
N LEU A 201 2.97 1.87 3.89
CA LEU A 201 4.33 1.71 3.39
C LEU A 201 4.29 1.83 1.86
N VAL A 202 4.90 2.89 1.32
CA VAL A 202 4.89 3.16 -0.12
C VAL A 202 6.31 3.21 -0.67
N VAL A 203 6.59 2.37 -1.66
CA VAL A 203 7.77 2.51 -2.51
C VAL A 203 7.46 3.55 -3.56
N THR A 204 8.31 4.57 -3.67
CA THR A 204 8.11 5.62 -4.67
C THR A 204 9.41 6.31 -5.05
N HIS A 205 9.50 6.77 -6.30
CA HIS A 205 10.48 7.72 -6.79
C HIS A 205 9.89 9.14 -6.94
N ASP A 206 8.59 9.28 -6.70
CA ASP A 206 7.89 10.56 -6.73
C ASP A 206 8.13 11.34 -5.43
N ARG A 207 8.78 12.51 -5.57
CA ARG A 207 9.09 13.40 -4.43
C ARG A 207 7.84 14.00 -3.80
N ALA A 208 6.78 14.24 -4.57
CA ALA A 208 5.54 14.79 -4.06
C ALA A 208 4.83 13.76 -3.17
N MET A 209 4.80 12.48 -3.60
CA MET A 209 4.29 11.39 -2.78
C MET A 209 5.13 11.18 -1.51
N ALA A 210 6.47 11.17 -1.62
CA ALA A 210 7.36 11.01 -0.48
C ALA A 210 7.20 12.15 0.53
N GLY A 211 7.03 13.40 0.06
CA GLY A 211 6.82 14.58 0.91
C GLY A 211 5.48 14.60 1.66
N ARG A 212 4.53 13.72 1.31
CA ARG A 212 3.27 13.53 2.04
C ARG A 212 3.35 12.44 3.14
N CYS A 213 4.49 11.77 3.24
CA CYS A 213 4.73 10.74 4.25
C CYS A 213 5.37 11.33 5.51
N ASP A 214 5.15 10.65 6.64
CA ASP A 214 5.65 11.10 7.94
C ASP A 214 7.16 10.83 8.09
N ARG A 215 7.68 9.78 7.39
CA ARG A 215 9.10 9.42 7.32
C ARG A 215 9.50 8.95 5.93
N VAL A 216 10.75 9.21 5.57
CA VAL A 216 11.36 8.70 4.33
C VAL A 216 12.54 7.81 4.70
N LEU A 217 12.52 6.59 4.20
CA LEU A 217 13.59 5.62 4.37
C LEU A 217 14.22 5.32 3.00
N GLU A 218 15.53 5.18 2.97
CA GLU A 218 16.25 4.76 1.77
C GLU A 218 16.69 3.32 1.90
N MET A 219 16.43 2.54 0.85
CA MET A 219 16.93 1.18 0.74
C MET A 219 18.10 1.12 -0.24
N ALA A 220 19.27 0.71 0.26
CA ALA A 220 20.49 0.55 -0.52
C ALA A 220 21.14 -0.81 -0.21
N ALA A 221 21.45 -1.59 -1.26
CA ALA A 221 22.06 -2.91 -1.15
C ALA A 221 21.39 -3.82 -0.09
N GLY A 222 20.06 -3.86 -0.09
CA GLY A 222 19.29 -4.69 0.84
C GLY A 222 19.16 -4.16 2.26
N ARG A 223 19.72 -3.00 2.58
CA ARG A 223 19.72 -2.39 3.92
C ARG A 223 18.88 -1.13 3.93
N LEU A 224 18.20 -0.89 5.04
CA LEU A 224 17.34 0.27 5.24
C LEU A 224 18.06 1.32 6.11
N ARG A 225 17.95 2.59 5.73
CA ARG A 225 18.43 3.73 6.52
C ARG A 225 17.42 4.87 6.49
N GLU A 226 17.34 5.64 7.54
CA GLU A 226 16.52 6.85 7.58
C GLU A 226 17.22 7.95 6.79
N VAL A 227 16.42 8.70 5.99
CA VAL A 227 16.90 9.88 5.28
C VAL A 227 16.47 11.08 6.11
N SER A 228 17.46 11.79 6.64
CA SER A 228 17.27 13.04 7.40
C SER A 228 16.95 14.21 6.50
#